data_c29e771b0fed046fa588aa816c976908
#
_entry.id   c29e771b0fed046fa588aa816c976908
#
_cell.length_a   1.000
_cell.length_b   1.000
_cell.length_c   1.000
_cell.angle_alpha   90.00
_cell.angle_beta   90.00
_cell.angle_gamma   90.00
#
_symmetry.space_group_name_H-M   'P 1'
#
loop_
_entity.id
_entity.type
_entity.pdbx_description
1 polymer ?
#
loop_
_entity_poly.entity_id
_entity_poly.type
_entity_poly.pdbx_seq_one_letter_code
_entity_poly.pdbx_strand_id
1 'polypeptide(L)'
;MASDIGGRAEQQDCLDRLSLNGSDSHLVIVADGMGGHRDGALAARTVIETARDRLHEDKPADPRAFLKSLCLESHQAINEIGGNEERSPGSTCILLYVNGPEAYWAHVGDSRLYHFRNGKLLHQTRDHSVAQLMVEQGQLNEDDVATSTLQNQLYMRLGGDKTPQPEFGASEIETDDIFMLCSDGFWEYIKPEEAVSTLQNLSPEEDGAARLVAMARERGGNSGDNISLALSRWTAANSNGKGLFSRLRSYFSL
;
A
#
# COMPACT_ATOMS: atom_id res chain seq x y z
N MET A 1 3.43 -0.41 -11.04
CA MET A 1 2.13 -0.38 -10.35
C MET A 1 1.10 -0.92 -11.30
N ALA A 2 0.12 -1.64 -10.77
CA ALA A 2 -1.01 -2.14 -11.54
C ALA A 2 -2.25 -2.18 -10.66
N SER A 3 -3.43 -2.04 -11.28
CA SER A 3 -4.71 -2.24 -10.63
C SER A 3 -5.71 -2.89 -11.57
N ASP A 4 -6.71 -3.57 -11.02
CA ASP A 4 -7.83 -4.15 -11.73
C ASP A 4 -9.11 -3.93 -10.92
N ILE A 5 -10.23 -3.73 -11.60
CA ILE A 5 -11.52 -3.50 -10.95
C ILE A 5 -12.06 -4.77 -10.25
N GLY A 6 -11.49 -5.93 -10.56
CA GLY A 6 -11.96 -7.19 -10.01
C GLY A 6 -13.36 -7.55 -10.51
N GLY A 7 -14.18 -8.05 -9.59
CA GLY A 7 -15.59 -8.35 -9.83
C GLY A 7 -16.54 -7.21 -9.48
N ARG A 8 -16.03 -6.03 -9.11
CA ARG A 8 -16.80 -4.88 -8.66
C ARG A 8 -17.32 -4.05 -9.84
N ALA A 9 -18.34 -3.23 -9.61
CA ALA A 9 -18.88 -2.30 -10.60
C ALA A 9 -18.07 -0.99 -10.69
N GLU A 10 -17.34 -0.63 -9.64
CA GLU A 10 -16.55 0.60 -9.53
C GLU A 10 -15.18 0.30 -8.93
N GLN A 11 -14.16 1.06 -9.38
CA GLN A 11 -12.82 1.04 -8.76
C GLN A 11 -12.80 2.02 -7.59
N GLN A 12 -12.64 1.49 -6.39
CA GLN A 12 -12.57 2.26 -5.15
C GLN A 12 -11.15 2.32 -4.59
N ASP A 13 -10.23 1.50 -5.11
CA ASP A 13 -8.80 1.63 -4.82
C ASP A 13 -8.17 2.80 -5.56
N CYS A 14 -7.20 3.43 -4.93
CA CYS A 14 -6.30 4.40 -5.55
C CYS A 14 -4.86 4.07 -5.19
N LEU A 15 -3.96 4.27 -6.16
CA LEU A 15 -2.53 4.13 -5.94
C LEU A 15 -1.76 5.19 -6.72
N ASP A 16 -0.65 5.66 -6.15
CA ASP A 16 0.22 6.63 -6.83
C ASP A 16 1.66 6.52 -6.35
N ARG A 17 2.57 7.05 -7.16
CA ARG A 17 3.96 7.30 -6.81
C ARG A 17 4.30 8.75 -7.04
N LEU A 18 4.56 9.45 -5.98
CA LEU A 18 4.86 10.87 -5.95
C LEU A 18 6.36 11.08 -5.71
N SER A 19 7.01 11.85 -6.56
CA SER A 19 8.42 12.21 -6.41
C SER A 19 8.53 13.57 -5.72
N LEU A 20 9.45 13.71 -4.77
CA LEU A 20 9.74 15.01 -4.15
C LEU A 20 10.63 15.81 -5.08
N ASN A 21 10.25 17.08 -5.31
CA ASN A 21 10.99 17.98 -6.18
C ASN A 21 12.45 18.12 -5.75
N GLY A 22 13.37 17.95 -6.73
CA GLY A 22 14.80 18.14 -6.51
C GLY A 22 15.51 17.06 -5.70
N SER A 23 14.84 15.94 -5.40
CA SER A 23 15.44 14.82 -4.68
C SER A 23 15.13 13.46 -5.33
N ASP A 24 15.95 12.44 -5.00
CA ASP A 24 15.67 11.05 -5.37
C ASP A 24 14.62 10.39 -4.42
N SER A 25 14.05 11.18 -3.51
CA SER A 25 13.04 10.69 -2.56
C SER A 25 11.66 10.60 -3.22
N HIS A 26 10.89 9.60 -2.84
CA HIS A 26 9.53 9.43 -3.35
C HIS A 26 8.63 8.76 -2.30
N LEU A 27 7.34 8.96 -2.49
CA LEU A 27 6.28 8.36 -1.70
C LEU A 27 5.46 7.44 -2.60
N VAL A 28 5.28 6.19 -2.20
CA VAL A 28 4.36 5.23 -2.83
C VAL A 28 3.16 5.07 -1.92
N ILE A 29 1.97 5.10 -2.50
CA ILE A 29 0.71 5.10 -1.76
C ILE A 29 -0.22 4.04 -2.37
N VAL A 30 -0.88 3.26 -1.50
CA VAL A 30 -2.07 2.48 -1.85
C VAL A 30 -3.14 2.81 -0.84
N ALA A 31 -4.35 3.09 -1.32
CA ALA A 31 -5.52 3.41 -0.52
C ALA A 31 -6.71 2.62 -1.07
N ASP A 32 -7.43 1.93 -0.20
CA ASP A 32 -8.64 1.18 -0.48
C ASP A 32 -9.83 1.90 0.14
N GLY A 33 -10.75 2.31 -0.71
CA GLY A 33 -11.86 3.17 -0.34
C GLY A 33 -13.11 2.37 0.04
N MET A 34 -13.73 2.75 1.15
CA MET A 34 -14.93 2.12 1.67
C MET A 34 -16.02 3.15 1.98
N GLY A 35 -17.28 2.73 1.92
CA GLY A 35 -18.43 3.61 2.20
C GLY A 35 -19.57 3.49 1.20
N GLY A 36 -19.45 2.55 0.25
CA GLY A 36 -20.42 2.25 -0.82
C GLY A 36 -20.36 3.24 -1.98
N HIS A 37 -20.26 2.69 -3.22
CA HIS A 37 -20.26 3.45 -4.47
C HIS A 37 -19.22 4.61 -4.51
N ARG A 38 -19.65 5.80 -4.96
CA ARG A 38 -18.78 6.96 -5.20
C ARG A 38 -17.99 7.45 -3.99
N ASP A 39 -18.50 7.22 -2.79
CA ASP A 39 -17.91 7.79 -1.57
C ASP A 39 -16.60 7.06 -1.21
N GLY A 40 -16.51 5.74 -1.43
CA GLY A 40 -15.28 4.97 -1.26
C GLY A 40 -14.18 5.44 -2.22
N ALA A 41 -14.49 5.50 -3.53
CA ALA A 41 -13.52 5.98 -4.52
C ALA A 41 -13.04 7.41 -4.25
N LEU A 42 -13.94 8.28 -3.75
CA LEU A 42 -13.59 9.64 -3.38
C LEU A 42 -12.67 9.65 -2.15
N ALA A 43 -12.96 8.83 -1.13
CA ALA A 43 -12.14 8.73 0.06
C ALA A 43 -10.71 8.26 -0.24
N ALA A 44 -10.55 7.20 -1.06
CA ALA A 44 -9.23 6.72 -1.47
C ALA A 44 -8.47 7.79 -2.30
N ARG A 45 -9.16 8.48 -3.21
CA ARG A 45 -8.58 9.58 -3.98
C ARG A 45 -8.13 10.74 -3.09
N THR A 46 -8.90 11.07 -2.05
CA THR A 46 -8.55 12.11 -1.09
C THR A 46 -7.23 11.83 -0.38
N VAL A 47 -6.91 10.56 -0.08
CA VAL A 47 -5.60 10.18 0.46
C VAL A 47 -4.48 10.58 -0.51
N ILE A 48 -4.63 10.27 -1.79
CA ILE A 48 -3.64 10.61 -2.82
C ILE A 48 -3.50 12.12 -2.97
N GLU A 49 -4.62 12.85 -3.03
CA GLU A 49 -4.62 14.32 -3.21
C GLU A 49 -3.97 15.01 -2.01
N THR A 50 -4.32 14.62 -0.78
CA THR A 50 -3.67 15.14 0.44
C THR A 50 -2.15 14.94 0.39
N ALA A 51 -1.69 13.75 0.00
CA ALA A 51 -0.27 13.48 -0.11
C ALA A 51 0.39 14.32 -1.22
N ARG A 52 -0.28 14.51 -2.34
CA ARG A 52 0.22 15.32 -3.47
C ARG A 52 0.37 16.79 -3.08
N ASP A 53 -0.58 17.36 -2.37
CA ASP A 53 -0.55 18.75 -1.92
C ASP A 53 0.61 18.99 -0.94
N ARG A 54 0.90 18.01 -0.06
CA ARG A 54 2.00 18.10 0.91
C ARG A 54 3.39 17.92 0.30
N LEU A 55 3.50 17.25 -0.84
CA LEU A 55 4.79 17.00 -1.50
C LEU A 55 5.35 18.19 -2.28
N HIS A 56 4.62 19.30 -2.39
CA HIS A 56 5.15 20.58 -2.89
C HIS A 56 6.07 21.27 -1.89
N GLU A 57 6.09 20.83 -0.65
CA GLU A 57 6.99 21.31 0.40
C GLU A 57 8.39 20.67 0.29
N ASP A 58 9.34 21.20 1.04
CA ASP A 58 10.69 20.67 1.11
C ASP A 58 10.70 19.24 1.69
N LYS A 59 11.80 18.52 1.43
CA LYS A 59 12.04 17.19 1.97
C LYS A 59 11.80 17.17 3.48
N PRO A 60 10.97 16.23 4.00
CA PRO A 60 10.65 16.18 5.43
C PRO A 60 11.91 15.89 6.27
N ALA A 61 12.11 16.72 7.30
CA ALA A 61 13.19 16.54 8.26
C ALA A 61 12.97 15.32 9.17
N ASP A 62 11.71 15.00 9.47
CA ASP A 62 11.29 13.80 10.21
C ASP A 62 10.28 13.00 9.37
N PRO A 63 10.73 11.88 8.74
CA PRO A 63 9.86 11.05 7.92
C PRO A 63 8.67 10.47 8.68
N ARG A 64 8.84 10.12 9.96
CA ARG A 64 7.75 9.55 10.75
C ARG A 64 6.69 10.60 11.07
N ALA A 65 7.09 11.80 11.46
CA ALA A 65 6.17 12.91 11.70
C ALA A 65 5.42 13.28 10.41
N PHE A 66 6.11 13.30 9.27
CA PHE A 66 5.53 13.54 7.95
C PHE A 66 4.46 12.49 7.61
N LEU A 67 4.77 11.20 7.68
CA LEU A 67 3.81 10.13 7.40
C LEU A 67 2.62 10.16 8.36
N LYS A 68 2.85 10.49 9.63
CA LYS A 68 1.78 10.66 10.61
C LYS A 68 0.85 11.81 10.22
N SER A 69 1.41 12.97 9.83
CA SER A 69 0.59 14.12 9.43
C SER A 69 -0.24 13.78 8.20
N LEU A 70 0.32 13.09 7.19
CA LEU A 70 -0.44 12.64 6.02
C LEU A 70 -1.65 11.78 6.38
N CYS A 71 -1.49 10.80 7.28
CA CYS A 71 -2.61 9.97 7.73
C CYS A 71 -3.70 10.80 8.44
N LEU A 72 -3.30 11.73 9.31
CA LEU A 72 -4.26 12.53 10.08
C LEU A 72 -4.96 13.59 9.21
N GLU A 73 -4.24 14.23 8.30
CA GLU A 73 -4.80 15.20 7.34
C GLU A 73 -5.73 14.50 6.34
N SER A 74 -5.36 13.32 5.82
CA SER A 74 -6.25 12.51 4.98
C SER A 74 -7.52 12.10 5.73
N HIS A 75 -7.41 11.69 6.99
CA HIS A 75 -8.57 11.37 7.83
C HIS A 75 -9.50 12.59 7.98
N GLN A 76 -8.95 13.77 8.23
CA GLN A 76 -9.72 15.01 8.36
C GLN A 76 -10.38 15.37 7.01
N ALA A 77 -9.63 15.34 5.91
CA ALA A 77 -10.15 15.66 4.58
C ALA A 77 -11.27 14.68 4.15
N ILE A 78 -11.16 13.40 4.47
CA ILE A 78 -12.24 12.42 4.22
C ILE A 78 -13.49 12.76 5.02
N ASN A 79 -13.35 13.20 6.28
CA ASN A 79 -14.50 13.63 7.10
C ASN A 79 -15.17 14.88 6.53
N GLU A 80 -14.43 15.76 5.84
CA GLU A 80 -14.97 16.97 5.20
C GLU A 80 -15.75 16.67 3.90
N ILE A 81 -15.54 15.50 3.27
CA ILE A 81 -16.35 15.07 2.12
C ILE A 81 -17.85 15.02 2.49
N GLY A 82 -18.12 14.77 3.75
CA GLY A 82 -19.48 14.66 4.28
C GLY A 82 -20.11 13.31 3.94
N GLY A 83 -20.97 12.88 4.82
CA GLY A 83 -21.75 11.66 4.67
C GLY A 83 -22.89 11.70 5.67
N ASN A 84 -23.91 10.89 5.45
CA ASN A 84 -24.92 10.63 6.47
C ASN A 84 -24.28 9.76 7.56
N GLU A 85 -24.68 9.94 8.81
CA GLU A 85 -24.14 9.20 9.97
C GLU A 85 -24.11 7.68 9.81
N GLU A 86 -24.95 7.12 8.93
CA GLU A 86 -25.01 5.68 8.64
C GLU A 86 -23.97 5.18 7.62
N ARG A 87 -23.33 6.06 6.81
CA ARG A 87 -22.39 5.70 5.75
C ARG A 87 -21.31 6.76 5.56
N SER A 88 -20.49 6.96 6.57
CA SER A 88 -19.31 7.82 6.44
C SER A 88 -18.31 7.23 5.46
N PRO A 89 -17.84 7.99 4.47
CA PRO A 89 -16.73 7.56 3.61
C PRO A 89 -15.49 7.25 4.46
N GLY A 90 -14.71 6.30 4.01
CA GLY A 90 -13.47 5.93 4.67
C GLY A 90 -12.48 5.35 3.69
N SER A 91 -11.25 5.18 4.14
CA SER A 91 -10.22 4.54 3.35
C SER A 91 -9.20 3.85 4.26
N THR A 92 -8.58 2.79 3.75
CA THR A 92 -7.28 2.36 4.24
C THR A 92 -6.21 3.32 3.75
N CYS A 93 -5.01 3.15 4.25
CA CYS A 93 -3.85 3.86 3.74
C CYS A 93 -2.58 3.07 4.06
N ILE A 94 -1.77 2.79 3.05
CA ILE A 94 -0.39 2.37 3.21
C ILE A 94 0.52 3.31 2.45
N LEU A 95 1.49 3.91 3.16
CA LEU A 95 2.45 4.90 2.68
C LEU A 95 3.85 4.33 2.81
N LEU A 96 4.63 4.35 1.73
CA LEU A 96 6.06 4.04 1.75
C LEU A 96 6.84 5.27 1.27
N TYR A 97 7.57 5.91 2.17
CA TYR A 97 8.48 7.00 1.87
C TYR A 97 9.91 6.46 1.77
N VAL A 98 10.52 6.61 0.62
CA VAL A 98 11.91 6.23 0.38
C VAL A 98 12.76 7.48 0.27
N ASN A 99 13.86 7.49 1.02
CA ASN A 99 14.79 8.60 1.11
C ASN A 99 16.24 8.09 1.11
N GLY A 100 16.87 8.08 -0.06
CA GLY A 100 18.19 7.48 -0.21
C GLY A 100 18.16 6.01 0.20
N PRO A 101 19.05 5.54 1.07
CA PRO A 101 19.11 4.14 1.49
C PRO A 101 18.12 3.78 2.62
N GLU A 102 17.14 4.62 2.90
CA GLU A 102 16.21 4.43 4.00
C GLU A 102 14.76 4.37 3.49
N ALA A 103 14.01 3.42 3.99
CA ALA A 103 12.57 3.29 3.78
C ALA A 103 11.83 3.49 5.10
N TYR A 104 10.76 4.27 5.05
CA TYR A 104 9.85 4.53 6.15
C TYR A 104 8.43 4.27 5.69
N TRP A 105 7.61 3.64 6.52
CA TRP A 105 6.21 3.42 6.18
C TRP A 105 5.27 3.72 7.33
N ALA A 106 4.04 4.01 6.95
CA ALA A 106 2.91 4.10 7.87
C ALA A 106 1.69 3.44 7.25
N HIS A 107 0.85 2.83 8.06
CA HIS A 107 -0.41 2.29 7.58
C HIS A 107 -1.57 2.48 8.55
N VAL A 108 -2.78 2.47 7.98
CA VAL A 108 -4.08 2.43 8.66
C VAL A 108 -5.00 1.52 7.84
N GLY A 109 -5.58 0.51 8.47
CA GLY A 109 -6.45 -0.47 7.80
C GLY A 109 -5.73 -1.79 7.54
N ASP A 110 -6.16 -2.51 6.51
CA ASP A 110 -5.72 -3.85 6.11
C ASP A 110 -5.04 -3.91 4.73
N SER A 111 -4.83 -2.76 4.08
CA SER A 111 -3.86 -2.68 2.99
C SER A 111 -2.47 -2.94 3.55
N ARG A 112 -1.71 -3.80 2.88
CA ARG A 112 -0.46 -4.36 3.42
C ARG A 112 0.77 -3.84 2.70
N LEU A 113 1.88 -3.71 3.46
CA LEU A 113 3.23 -3.60 2.94
C LEU A 113 4.01 -4.87 3.31
N TYR A 114 4.71 -5.39 2.32
CA TYR A 114 5.68 -6.47 2.46
C TYR A 114 7.06 -5.96 2.08
N HIS A 115 8.06 -6.29 2.88
CA HIS A 115 9.47 -6.05 2.59
C HIS A 115 10.17 -7.39 2.39
N PHE A 116 10.73 -7.60 1.21
CA PHE A 116 11.49 -8.81 0.86
C PHE A 116 12.95 -8.46 0.64
N ARG A 117 13.83 -9.32 1.14
CA ARG A 117 15.28 -9.29 0.92
C ARG A 117 15.77 -10.68 0.55
N ASN A 118 16.53 -10.78 -0.53
CA ASN A 118 17.05 -12.07 -1.02
C ASN A 118 15.95 -13.14 -1.19
N GLY A 119 14.76 -12.76 -1.62
CA GLY A 119 13.62 -13.64 -1.82
C GLY A 119 12.92 -14.11 -0.53
N LYS A 120 13.27 -13.54 0.62
CA LYS A 120 12.65 -13.85 1.91
C LYS A 120 11.86 -12.67 2.42
N LEU A 121 10.70 -12.95 3.01
CA LEU A 121 9.91 -11.96 3.71
C LEU A 121 10.65 -11.53 5.00
N LEU A 122 10.98 -10.23 5.10
CA LEU A 122 11.57 -9.62 6.29
C LEU A 122 10.52 -8.98 7.18
N HIS A 123 9.52 -8.35 6.56
CA HIS A 123 8.46 -7.62 7.27
C HIS A 123 7.16 -7.68 6.50
N GLN A 124 6.06 -7.73 7.25
CA GLN A 124 4.69 -7.54 6.79
C GLN A 124 3.99 -6.66 7.81
N THR A 125 3.20 -5.69 7.34
CA THR A 125 2.31 -4.90 8.21
C THR A 125 1.20 -5.79 8.78
N ARG A 126 0.68 -5.40 9.94
CA ARG A 126 -0.44 -6.09 10.60
C ARG A 126 -1.75 -5.35 10.32
N ASP A 127 -2.78 -6.10 9.95
CA ASP A 127 -4.06 -5.50 9.62
C ASP A 127 -4.75 -4.91 10.86
N HIS A 128 -5.38 -3.77 10.68
CA HIS A 128 -6.28 -3.22 11.68
C HIS A 128 -7.69 -3.82 11.56
N SER A 129 -7.77 -5.15 11.53
CA SER A 129 -9.01 -5.92 11.37
C SER A 129 -9.33 -6.76 12.59
N VAL A 130 -10.60 -7.14 12.72
CA VAL A 130 -11.05 -8.04 13.81
C VAL A 130 -10.41 -9.42 13.64
N ALA A 131 -10.23 -9.90 12.40
CA ALA A 131 -9.57 -11.17 12.15
C ALA A 131 -8.12 -11.16 12.68
N GLN A 132 -7.37 -10.09 12.46
CA GLN A 132 -6.00 -9.96 12.98
C GLN A 132 -5.96 -9.93 14.52
N LEU A 133 -6.91 -9.26 15.18
CA LEU A 133 -7.01 -9.31 16.64
C LEU A 133 -7.27 -10.74 17.16
N MET A 134 -8.05 -11.54 16.43
CA MET A 134 -8.26 -12.96 16.77
C MET A 134 -7.00 -13.80 16.58
N VAL A 135 -6.18 -13.52 15.60
CA VAL A 135 -4.86 -14.16 15.43
C VAL A 135 -3.96 -13.85 16.64
N GLU A 136 -3.88 -12.60 17.05
CA GLU A 136 -3.08 -12.17 18.21
C GLU A 136 -3.54 -12.82 19.53
N GLN A 137 -4.84 -13.12 19.65
CA GLN A 137 -5.43 -13.82 20.78
C GLN A 137 -5.33 -15.34 20.68
N GLY A 138 -4.75 -15.88 19.59
CA GLY A 138 -4.66 -17.32 19.33
C GLY A 138 -5.99 -17.99 19.01
N GLN A 139 -7.00 -17.23 18.59
CA GLN A 139 -8.35 -17.70 18.24
C GLN A 139 -8.50 -17.98 16.73
N LEU A 140 -7.58 -17.48 15.90
CA LEU A 140 -7.52 -17.71 14.47
C LEU A 140 -6.06 -17.94 14.06
N ASN A 141 -5.82 -18.73 13.01
CA ASN A 141 -4.47 -18.85 12.45
C ASN A 141 -4.26 -17.75 11.39
N GLU A 142 -3.02 -17.32 11.20
CA GLU A 142 -2.67 -16.33 10.18
C GLU A 142 -3.09 -16.77 8.77
N ASP A 143 -2.93 -18.05 8.43
CA ASP A 143 -3.33 -18.61 7.13
C ASP A 143 -4.84 -18.56 6.87
N ASP A 144 -5.67 -18.45 7.91
CA ASP A 144 -7.12 -18.44 7.83
C ASP A 144 -7.69 -17.00 7.73
N VAL A 145 -6.86 -15.97 7.90
CA VAL A 145 -7.29 -14.55 7.84
C VAL A 145 -7.98 -14.26 6.51
N ALA A 146 -7.37 -14.61 5.39
CA ALA A 146 -7.87 -14.32 4.04
C ALA A 146 -9.23 -14.99 3.72
N THR A 147 -9.66 -15.98 4.48
CA THR A 147 -10.95 -16.67 4.32
C THR A 147 -11.94 -16.37 5.44
N SER A 148 -11.52 -15.59 6.44
CA SER A 148 -12.36 -15.23 7.57
C SER A 148 -13.44 -14.23 7.18
N THR A 149 -14.66 -14.45 7.62
CA THR A 149 -15.77 -13.47 7.46
C THR A 149 -15.56 -12.18 8.26
N LEU A 150 -14.53 -12.13 9.11
CA LEU A 150 -14.19 -11.00 9.96
C LEU A 150 -13.03 -10.16 9.41
N GLN A 151 -12.41 -10.58 8.29
CA GLN A 151 -11.27 -9.87 7.70
C GLN A 151 -11.64 -8.43 7.32
N ASN A 152 -12.80 -8.21 6.68
CA ASN A 152 -13.27 -6.90 6.24
C ASN A 152 -13.87 -6.05 7.38
N GLN A 153 -13.82 -6.52 8.63
CA GLN A 153 -14.25 -5.75 9.80
C GLN A 153 -13.06 -4.97 10.38
N LEU A 154 -12.86 -3.77 9.88
CA LEU A 154 -11.79 -2.89 10.35
C LEU A 154 -12.17 -2.23 11.67
N TYR A 155 -11.28 -2.27 12.66
CA TYR A 155 -11.42 -1.49 13.88
C TYR A 155 -10.75 -0.11 13.78
N MET A 156 -9.96 0.12 12.71
CA MET A 156 -9.28 1.39 12.43
C MET A 156 -9.22 1.64 10.92
N ARG A 157 -9.64 2.84 10.51
CA ARG A 157 -9.62 3.34 9.14
C ARG A 157 -9.45 4.86 9.12
N LEU A 158 -9.16 5.45 8.00
CA LEU A 158 -9.29 6.89 7.76
C LEU A 158 -10.76 7.23 7.53
N GLY A 159 -11.17 8.42 7.97
CA GLY A 159 -12.59 8.83 8.00
C GLY A 159 -13.36 8.23 9.18
N GLY A 160 -14.48 8.86 9.53
CA GLY A 160 -15.32 8.52 10.70
C GLY A 160 -14.85 9.19 11.99
N ASP A 161 -15.53 8.88 13.11
CA ASP A 161 -15.41 9.63 14.36
C ASP A 161 -14.12 9.35 15.15
N LYS A 162 -13.51 8.19 14.92
CA LYS A 162 -12.31 7.78 15.67
C LYS A 162 -11.05 8.26 14.99
N THR A 163 -10.28 9.12 15.65
CA THR A 163 -8.95 9.50 15.19
C THR A 163 -8.05 8.28 15.03
N PRO A 164 -7.51 8.01 13.83
CA PRO A 164 -6.66 6.86 13.61
C PRO A 164 -5.33 6.97 14.35
N GLN A 165 -4.79 5.82 14.71
CA GLN A 165 -3.44 5.68 15.27
C GLN A 165 -2.58 4.89 14.28
N PRO A 166 -1.94 5.54 13.31
CA PRO A 166 -1.14 4.85 12.30
C PRO A 166 -0.02 4.04 12.94
N GLU A 167 0.22 2.83 12.43
CA GLU A 167 1.42 2.06 12.75
C GLU A 167 2.55 2.43 11.80
N PHE A 168 3.80 2.33 12.29
CA PHE A 168 4.98 2.79 11.59
C PHE A 168 6.07 1.73 11.57
N GLY A 169 6.86 1.73 10.49
CA GLY A 169 8.10 0.98 10.42
C GLY A 169 9.14 1.72 9.61
N ALA A 170 10.36 1.22 9.69
CA ALA A 170 11.50 1.71 8.92
C ALA A 170 12.50 0.57 8.68
N SER A 171 13.26 0.68 7.61
CA SER A 171 14.35 -0.24 7.28
C SER A 171 15.43 0.47 6.48
N GLU A 172 16.67 0.09 6.70
CA GLU A 172 17.72 0.34 5.71
C GLU A 172 17.44 -0.52 4.48
N ILE A 173 17.68 0.04 3.30
CA ILE A 173 17.45 -0.62 2.01
C ILE A 173 18.77 -1.21 1.52
N GLU A 174 18.75 -2.48 1.14
CA GLU A 174 19.86 -3.15 0.45
C GLU A 174 19.54 -3.38 -1.02
N THR A 175 20.58 -3.65 -1.81
CA THR A 175 20.40 -3.98 -3.23
C THR A 175 19.50 -5.20 -3.39
N ASP A 176 18.57 -5.11 -4.34
CA ASP A 176 17.54 -6.09 -4.66
C ASP A 176 16.42 -6.25 -3.61
N ASP A 177 16.37 -5.38 -2.60
CA ASP A 177 15.17 -5.29 -1.76
C ASP A 177 13.94 -4.96 -2.62
N ILE A 178 12.83 -5.60 -2.26
CA ILE A 178 11.51 -5.36 -2.86
C ILE A 178 10.55 -4.94 -1.76
N PHE A 179 9.93 -3.78 -1.95
CA PHE A 179 8.75 -3.39 -1.20
C PHE A 179 7.52 -3.57 -2.07
N MET A 180 6.51 -4.25 -1.53
CA MET A 180 5.24 -4.53 -2.19
C MET A 180 4.12 -3.96 -1.33
N LEU A 181 3.33 -3.05 -1.90
CA LEU A 181 2.16 -2.45 -1.26
C LEU A 181 0.91 -2.91 -2.02
N CYS A 182 -0.13 -3.34 -1.31
CA CYS A 182 -1.34 -3.82 -1.97
C CYS A 182 -2.60 -3.63 -1.12
N SER A 183 -3.76 -3.60 -1.79
CA SER A 183 -5.08 -3.73 -1.16
C SER A 183 -5.43 -5.19 -0.85
N ASP A 184 -6.55 -5.41 -0.14
CA ASP A 184 -7.03 -6.72 0.26
C ASP A 184 -7.34 -7.63 -0.94
N GLY A 185 -7.94 -7.12 -2.00
CA GLY A 185 -8.22 -7.89 -3.22
C GLY A 185 -6.99 -8.47 -3.91
N PHE A 186 -5.78 -8.08 -3.49
CA PHE A 186 -4.55 -8.74 -3.91
C PHE A 186 -4.12 -9.84 -2.91
N TRP A 187 -3.93 -9.50 -1.63
CA TRP A 187 -3.35 -10.41 -0.66
C TRP A 187 -4.29 -11.56 -0.25
N GLU A 188 -5.58 -11.43 -0.47
CA GLU A 188 -6.55 -12.53 -0.32
C GLU A 188 -6.23 -13.72 -1.24
N TYR A 189 -5.68 -13.44 -2.42
CA TYR A 189 -5.48 -14.45 -3.46
C TYR A 189 -4.03 -14.83 -3.69
N ILE A 190 -3.07 -13.99 -3.31
CA ILE A 190 -1.64 -14.19 -3.59
C ILE A 190 -0.85 -14.14 -2.28
N LYS A 191 -0.26 -15.28 -1.91
CA LYS A 191 0.62 -15.37 -0.75
C LYS A 191 1.97 -14.66 -1.01
N PRO A 192 2.62 -14.09 0.03
CA PRO A 192 3.89 -13.38 -0.11
C PRO A 192 4.99 -14.19 -0.79
N GLU A 193 5.12 -15.48 -0.45
CA GLU A 193 6.12 -16.39 -1.00
C GLU A 193 5.92 -16.64 -2.50
N GLU A 194 4.66 -16.74 -2.92
CA GLU A 194 4.31 -16.88 -4.33
C GLU A 194 4.60 -15.60 -5.10
N ALA A 195 4.25 -14.44 -4.53
CA ALA A 195 4.52 -13.16 -5.15
C ALA A 195 6.02 -12.98 -5.42
N VAL A 196 6.86 -13.15 -4.40
CA VAL A 196 8.31 -12.99 -4.56
C VAL A 196 8.91 -14.01 -5.50
N SER A 197 8.46 -15.28 -5.46
CA SER A 197 8.89 -16.33 -6.38
C SER A 197 8.52 -15.99 -7.83
N THR A 198 7.31 -15.47 -8.06
CA THR A 198 6.88 -15.00 -9.38
C THR A 198 7.81 -13.90 -9.88
N LEU A 199 8.07 -12.87 -9.06
CA LEU A 199 8.93 -11.73 -9.44
C LEU A 199 10.38 -12.14 -9.74
N GLN A 200 10.90 -13.17 -9.08
CA GLN A 200 12.25 -13.67 -9.33
C GLN A 200 12.39 -14.43 -10.66
N ASN A 201 11.29 -15.03 -11.14
CA ASN A 201 11.27 -15.83 -12.35
C ASN A 201 10.85 -15.04 -13.61
N LEU A 202 10.47 -13.76 -13.47
CA LEU A 202 10.12 -12.91 -14.60
C LEU A 202 11.36 -12.47 -15.38
N SER A 203 11.20 -12.36 -16.71
CA SER A 203 12.19 -11.69 -17.53
C SER A 203 12.23 -10.18 -17.23
N PRO A 204 13.36 -9.49 -17.52
CA PRO A 204 13.48 -8.06 -17.25
C PRO A 204 12.49 -7.16 -18.02
N GLU A 205 11.84 -7.71 -19.04
CA GLU A 205 10.90 -7.01 -19.92
C GLU A 205 9.43 -7.15 -19.44
N GLU A 206 9.17 -8.10 -18.53
CA GLU A 206 7.83 -8.34 -18.01
C GLU A 206 7.49 -7.39 -16.85
N ASP A 207 6.26 -6.84 -16.89
CA ASP A 207 5.73 -6.05 -15.79
C ASP A 207 5.25 -6.96 -14.65
N GLY A 208 6.06 -7.03 -13.60
CA GLY A 208 5.77 -7.88 -12.43
C GLY A 208 4.48 -7.50 -11.71
N ALA A 209 4.14 -6.21 -11.64
CA ALA A 209 2.90 -5.77 -11.00
C ALA A 209 1.68 -6.20 -11.83
N ALA A 210 1.71 -5.99 -13.14
CA ALA A 210 0.63 -6.42 -14.02
C ALA A 210 0.45 -7.94 -14.00
N ARG A 211 1.55 -8.71 -13.99
CA ARG A 211 1.50 -10.17 -13.91
C ARG A 211 0.82 -10.65 -12.62
N LEU A 212 1.21 -10.10 -11.49
CA LEU A 212 0.67 -10.49 -10.18
C LEU A 212 -0.81 -10.08 -10.03
N VAL A 213 -1.17 -8.88 -10.49
CA VAL A 213 -2.58 -8.43 -10.52
C VAL A 213 -3.44 -9.33 -11.39
N ALA A 214 -2.95 -9.74 -12.57
CA ALA A 214 -3.68 -10.66 -13.43
C ALA A 214 -3.91 -12.03 -12.75
N MET A 215 -2.93 -12.55 -12.00
CA MET A 215 -3.09 -13.78 -11.22
C MET A 215 -4.15 -13.63 -10.11
N ALA A 216 -4.13 -12.52 -9.37
CA ALA A 216 -5.14 -12.24 -8.35
C ALA A 216 -6.54 -12.12 -8.97
N ARG A 217 -6.65 -11.39 -10.10
CA ARG A 217 -7.90 -11.24 -10.85
C ARG A 217 -8.48 -12.57 -11.33
N GLU A 218 -7.64 -13.47 -11.84
CA GLU A 218 -8.06 -14.81 -12.27
C GLU A 218 -8.65 -15.61 -11.10
N ARG A 219 -8.00 -15.56 -9.93
CA ARG A 219 -8.43 -16.30 -8.73
C ARG A 219 -9.68 -15.71 -8.09
N GLY A 220 -9.79 -14.38 -8.01
CA GLY A 220 -10.94 -13.68 -7.46
C GLY A 220 -12.20 -13.84 -8.33
N GLY A 221 -12.02 -14.06 -9.64
CA GLY A 221 -13.12 -14.26 -10.57
C GLY A 221 -14.11 -13.09 -10.57
N ASN A 222 -15.39 -13.38 -10.66
CA ASN A 222 -16.44 -12.36 -10.70
C ASN A 222 -16.88 -11.86 -9.31
N SER A 223 -16.34 -12.40 -8.24
CA SER A 223 -16.64 -12.01 -6.86
C SER A 223 -15.48 -11.33 -6.16
N GLY A 224 -14.29 -11.27 -6.79
CA GLY A 224 -13.10 -10.62 -6.23
C GLY A 224 -13.29 -9.11 -6.07
N ASP A 225 -12.57 -8.54 -5.10
CA ASP A 225 -12.56 -7.09 -4.87
C ASP A 225 -11.72 -6.32 -5.87
N ASN A 226 -11.67 -5.01 -5.74
CA ASN A 226 -10.70 -4.16 -6.42
C ASN A 226 -9.28 -4.60 -6.05
N ILE A 227 -8.38 -4.63 -7.00
CA ILE A 227 -7.02 -5.12 -6.83
C ILE A 227 -6.06 -3.99 -7.14
N SER A 228 -5.21 -3.64 -6.18
CA SER A 228 -4.16 -2.64 -6.36
C SER A 228 -2.83 -3.14 -5.83
N LEU A 229 -1.77 -2.97 -6.64
CA LEU A 229 -0.42 -3.42 -6.34
C LEU A 229 0.61 -2.39 -6.79
N ALA A 230 1.47 -1.96 -5.87
CA ALA A 230 2.66 -1.19 -6.15
C ALA A 230 3.92 -1.98 -5.74
N LEU A 231 4.90 -2.04 -6.64
CA LEU A 231 6.20 -2.65 -6.42
C LEU A 231 7.28 -1.58 -6.47
N SER A 232 8.19 -1.61 -5.51
CA SER A 232 9.41 -0.80 -5.50
C SER A 232 10.60 -1.71 -5.28
N ARG A 233 11.51 -1.78 -6.26
CA ARG A 233 12.74 -2.57 -6.18
C ARG A 233 13.95 -1.66 -6.18
N TRP A 234 14.85 -1.88 -5.21
CA TRP A 234 16.11 -1.18 -5.13
C TRP A 234 17.17 -1.88 -5.99
N THR A 235 17.71 -1.18 -6.99
CA THR A 235 18.75 -1.74 -7.86
C THR A 235 20.04 -0.92 -7.73
N ALA A 236 21.19 -1.59 -7.67
CA ALA A 236 22.47 -0.90 -7.75
C ALA A 236 22.56 -0.13 -9.09
N ALA A 237 22.99 1.12 -9.05
CA ALA A 237 23.35 1.84 -10.26
C ALA A 237 24.51 1.11 -10.94
N ASN A 238 24.42 0.83 -12.23
CA ASN A 238 25.55 0.35 -13.00
C ASN A 238 26.73 1.31 -12.81
N SER A 239 27.78 0.85 -12.15
CA SER A 239 28.97 1.61 -11.76
C SER A 239 29.88 1.87 -12.97
N ASN A 240 29.42 2.66 -13.94
CA ASN A 240 30.29 3.30 -14.91
C ASN A 240 30.36 4.80 -14.60
N GLY A 241 31.27 5.14 -13.70
CA GLY A 241 31.82 6.48 -13.53
C GLY A 241 31.04 7.41 -12.60
N LYS A 242 31.56 7.57 -11.40
CA LYS A 242 31.37 8.67 -10.43
C LYS A 242 30.04 8.67 -9.64
N GLY A 243 30.15 8.24 -8.42
CA GLY A 243 29.19 8.46 -7.35
C GLY A 243 28.34 7.22 -7.04
N LEU A 244 28.52 6.71 -5.84
CA LEU A 244 27.66 5.68 -5.22
C LEU A 244 26.26 6.27 -5.01
N PHE A 245 25.42 6.23 -6.04
CA PHE A 245 23.99 6.49 -5.90
C PHE A 245 23.24 5.30 -6.48
N SER A 246 22.64 4.51 -5.60
CA SER A 246 21.67 3.50 -5.99
C SER A 246 20.45 4.21 -6.58
N ARG A 247 20.02 3.83 -7.79
CA ARG A 247 18.78 4.32 -8.40
C ARG A 247 17.68 3.31 -8.17
N LEU A 248 16.59 3.77 -7.60
CA LEU A 248 15.32 3.04 -7.66
C LEU A 248 14.90 2.94 -9.13
N ARG A 249 14.90 1.72 -9.66
CA ARG A 249 14.10 1.42 -10.85
C ARG A 249 12.73 0.94 -10.34
N SER A 250 11.77 1.85 -10.35
CA SER A 250 10.38 1.44 -10.30
C SER A 250 10.03 0.80 -11.65
N TYR A 251 9.48 -0.39 -11.64
CA TYR A 251 8.84 -0.96 -12.82
C TYR A 251 7.52 -0.21 -13.04
N PHE A 252 7.62 0.93 -13.70
CA PHE A 252 6.46 1.69 -14.15
C PHE A 252 6.53 1.76 -15.66
N SER A 253 5.67 1.01 -16.34
CA SER A 253 5.29 1.33 -17.71
C SER A 253 4.24 2.43 -17.66
N LEU A 254 4.45 3.48 -18.44
CA LEU A 254 3.46 4.51 -18.74
C LEU A 254 2.31 3.91 -19.54
#